data_898da5e8e134c9159047e7b6ae40aac1
#
_entry.id   898da5e8e134c9159047e7b6ae40aac1
#
_cell.length_a   1.000
_cell.length_b   1.000
_cell.length_c   1.000
_cell.angle_alpha   90.00
_cell.angle_beta   90.00
_cell.angle_gamma   90.00
#
_symmetry.space_group_name_H-M   'P 1'
#
loop_
_entity.id
_entity.type
_entity.pdbx_description
1 polymer ?
#
loop_
_entity_poly.entity_id
_entity_poly.type
_entity_poly.pdbx_seq_one_letter_code
_entity_poly.pdbx_strand_id
1 'polypeptide(L)'
;PAKPGVMPERELVADDVVFSFTRMNTSPKRTQGYYDHVDKVEAKDKHTVVFTFNKFIADWDYRFGNGFFSGIMPKEVADAGAGNWKNVNGTGPFMLTNVAQGNSLTFTKNPVYWDKDVIGGKEYKLPFVDRVVHRVIKDETTQHAALRTGKLDILSSISAEAARELKKSTPELKWN
;
A
#
# COMPACT_ATOMS: atom_id res chain seq x y z
N PRO A 1 13.06 6.34 2.86
CA PRO A 1 14.37 5.88 2.38
C PRO A 1 14.83 6.64 1.15
N ALA A 2 16.15 6.64 0.90
CA ALA A 2 16.69 7.10 -0.37
C ALA A 2 16.30 6.16 -1.52
N LYS A 3 16.17 6.72 -2.72
CA LYS A 3 16.00 5.95 -3.97
C LYS A 3 17.04 6.45 -4.97
N PRO A 4 18.14 5.68 -5.20
CA PRO A 4 19.21 6.10 -6.10
C PRO A 4 18.70 6.50 -7.48
N GLY A 5 19.15 7.64 -8.01
CA GLY A 5 18.70 8.17 -9.30
C GLY A 5 17.31 8.83 -9.31
N VAL A 6 16.58 8.80 -8.20
CA VAL A 6 15.23 9.37 -8.06
C VAL A 6 15.20 10.44 -6.97
N MET A 7 15.57 10.08 -5.73
CA MET A 7 15.52 11.02 -4.62
C MET A 7 16.51 10.65 -3.50
N PRO A 8 17.06 11.65 -2.77
CA PRO A 8 17.80 11.41 -1.54
C PRO A 8 16.85 10.92 -0.43
N GLU A 9 17.43 10.44 0.66
CA GLU A 9 16.65 10.23 1.87
C GLU A 9 16.20 11.57 2.43
N ARG A 10 14.91 11.67 2.71
CA ARG A 10 14.30 12.82 3.36
C ARG A 10 13.03 12.45 4.11
N GLU A 11 12.61 13.34 4.95
CA GLU A 11 11.35 13.26 5.67
C GLU A 11 10.16 13.49 4.72
N LEU A 12 9.04 12.82 5.00
CA LEU A 12 7.75 13.12 4.41
C LEU A 12 7.18 14.36 5.12
N VAL A 13 6.75 15.34 4.36
CA VAL A 13 6.25 16.62 4.87
C VAL A 13 4.86 16.94 4.30
N ALA A 14 4.22 17.97 4.85
CA ALA A 14 2.88 18.40 4.45
C ALA A 14 2.77 18.69 2.94
N ASP A 15 3.81 19.23 2.33
CA ASP A 15 3.85 19.51 0.89
C ASP A 15 3.73 18.25 0.03
N ASP A 16 4.23 17.10 0.50
CA ASP A 16 4.06 15.81 -0.22
C ASP A 16 2.58 15.39 -0.26
N VAL A 17 1.85 15.65 0.81
CA VAL A 17 0.41 15.37 0.88
C VAL A 17 -0.36 16.29 -0.06
N VAL A 18 -0.09 17.61 0.00
CA VAL A 18 -0.71 18.62 -0.87
C VAL A 18 -0.43 18.30 -2.34
N PHE A 19 0.83 18.00 -2.68
CA PHE A 19 1.22 17.58 -4.04
C PHE A 19 0.46 16.34 -4.49
N SER A 20 0.42 15.30 -3.67
CA SER A 20 -0.20 14.02 -4.00
C SER A 20 -1.70 14.17 -4.22
N PHE A 21 -2.38 14.89 -3.33
CA PHE A 21 -3.81 15.17 -3.45
C PHE A 21 -4.12 15.97 -4.72
N THR A 22 -3.39 17.05 -4.95
CA THR A 22 -3.58 17.92 -6.12
C THR A 22 -3.38 17.12 -7.41
N ARG A 23 -2.28 16.34 -7.49
CA ARG A 23 -1.98 15.50 -8.64
C ARG A 23 -3.08 14.47 -8.90
N MET A 24 -3.58 13.82 -7.86
CA MET A 24 -4.68 12.85 -7.96
C MET A 24 -5.96 13.54 -8.41
N ASN A 25 -6.34 14.66 -7.79
CA ASN A 25 -7.60 15.35 -8.04
C ASN A 25 -7.66 16.05 -9.40
N THR A 26 -6.50 16.37 -10.00
CA THR A 26 -6.40 16.90 -11.38
C THR A 26 -6.18 15.81 -12.43
N SER A 27 -6.00 14.56 -12.05
CA SER A 27 -5.79 13.45 -12.98
C SER A 27 -7.03 13.18 -13.85
N PRO A 28 -6.89 12.98 -15.17
CA PRO A 28 -8.00 12.56 -16.02
C PRO A 28 -8.55 11.16 -15.64
N LYS A 29 -7.80 10.38 -14.86
CA LYS A 29 -8.19 9.05 -14.36
C LYS A 29 -8.84 9.10 -12.96
N ARG A 30 -9.05 10.29 -12.41
CA ARG A 30 -9.71 10.42 -11.10
C ARG A 30 -11.14 9.88 -11.14
N THR A 31 -11.60 9.34 -10.03
CA THR A 31 -13.03 9.03 -9.86
C THR A 31 -13.79 10.36 -9.72
N GLN A 32 -14.62 10.67 -10.72
CA GLN A 32 -15.42 11.90 -10.69
C GLN A 32 -16.33 11.93 -9.47
N GLY A 33 -16.51 13.11 -8.88
CA GLY A 33 -17.36 13.32 -7.73
C GLY A 33 -16.79 12.87 -6.38
N TYR A 34 -15.72 12.07 -6.38
CA TYR A 34 -15.24 11.46 -5.13
C TYR A 34 -14.69 12.48 -4.14
N TYR A 35 -13.96 13.51 -4.63
CA TYR A 35 -13.39 14.59 -3.83
C TYR A 35 -13.93 15.98 -4.16
N ASP A 36 -15.07 16.10 -4.84
CA ASP A 36 -15.67 17.38 -5.22
C ASP A 36 -16.13 18.22 -4.00
N HIS A 37 -16.15 17.62 -2.82
CA HIS A 37 -16.40 18.30 -1.56
C HIS A 37 -15.16 19.03 -1.01
N VAL A 38 -13.98 18.78 -1.54
CA VAL A 38 -12.75 19.47 -1.15
C VAL A 38 -12.61 20.74 -1.97
N ASP A 39 -12.69 21.87 -1.29
CA ASP A 39 -12.50 23.19 -1.88
C ASP A 39 -11.01 23.54 -1.98
N LYS A 40 -10.26 23.30 -0.90
CA LYS A 40 -8.84 23.65 -0.78
C LYS A 40 -8.06 22.62 0.01
N VAL A 41 -6.81 22.43 -0.38
CA VAL A 41 -5.79 21.71 0.40
C VAL A 41 -4.53 22.56 0.49
N GLU A 42 -3.98 22.72 1.69
CA GLU A 42 -2.77 23.53 1.92
C GLU A 42 -1.90 22.99 3.05
N ALA A 43 -0.61 23.17 2.92
CA ALA A 43 0.34 22.97 4.01
C ALA A 43 0.34 24.22 4.89
N LYS A 44 -0.15 24.13 6.12
CA LYS A 44 -0.13 25.21 7.10
C LYS A 44 1.29 25.41 7.69
N ASP A 45 1.97 24.31 7.90
CA ASP A 45 3.36 24.22 8.32
C ASP A 45 3.96 22.89 7.83
N LYS A 46 5.20 22.60 8.20
CA LYS A 46 5.93 21.39 7.76
C LYS A 46 5.18 20.08 7.97
N HIS A 47 4.35 19.98 9.00
CA HIS A 47 3.68 18.73 9.40
C HIS A 47 2.15 18.83 9.50
N THR A 48 1.58 19.98 9.13
CA THR A 48 0.15 20.23 9.22
C THR A 48 -0.45 20.48 7.84
N VAL A 49 -1.37 19.61 7.42
CA VAL A 49 -2.17 19.79 6.20
C VAL A 49 -3.59 20.17 6.58
N VAL A 50 -4.13 21.18 5.92
CA VAL A 50 -5.51 21.63 6.12
C VAL A 50 -6.30 21.35 4.85
N PHE A 51 -7.40 20.60 5.00
CA PHE A 51 -8.40 20.39 3.96
C PHE A 51 -9.63 21.23 4.29
N THR A 52 -10.03 22.11 3.39
CA THR A 52 -11.25 22.89 3.49
C THR A 52 -12.33 22.23 2.64
N PHE A 53 -13.48 21.96 3.25
CA PHE A 53 -14.62 21.33 2.57
C PHE A 53 -15.68 22.35 2.26
N ASN A 54 -16.27 22.30 1.07
CA ASN A 54 -17.42 23.11 0.67
C ASN A 54 -18.76 22.53 1.16
N LYS A 55 -18.76 21.25 1.56
CA LYS A 55 -19.90 20.56 2.16
C LYS A 55 -19.44 19.41 3.04
N PHE A 56 -20.21 19.10 4.07
CA PHE A 56 -19.97 17.92 4.90
C PHE A 56 -20.32 16.64 4.14
N ILE A 57 -19.47 15.64 4.26
CA ILE A 57 -19.69 14.26 3.80
C ILE A 57 -19.39 13.32 4.96
N ALA A 58 -20.34 12.45 5.31
CA ALA A 58 -20.24 11.60 6.50
C ALA A 58 -19.07 10.59 6.47
N ASP A 59 -18.64 10.18 5.27
CA ASP A 59 -17.57 9.22 5.03
C ASP A 59 -16.23 9.86 4.64
N TRP A 60 -16.01 11.13 5.00
CA TRP A 60 -14.81 11.88 4.62
C TRP A 60 -13.52 11.22 5.14
N ASP A 61 -13.52 10.76 6.37
CA ASP A 61 -12.37 10.08 7.00
C ASP A 61 -12.00 8.78 6.30
N TYR A 62 -13.00 7.97 5.94
CA TYR A 62 -12.81 6.76 5.14
C TYR A 62 -12.17 7.09 3.78
N ARG A 63 -12.62 8.13 3.10
CA ARG A 63 -12.09 8.56 1.80
C ARG A 63 -10.63 8.96 1.86
N PHE A 64 -10.21 9.61 2.93
CA PHE A 64 -8.81 10.01 3.13
C PHE A 64 -7.96 8.92 3.78
N GLY A 65 -8.53 8.07 4.65
CA GLY A 65 -7.81 7.06 5.43
C GLY A 65 -7.61 5.73 4.74
N ASN A 66 -8.49 5.34 3.80
CA ASN A 66 -8.47 4.00 3.21
C ASN A 66 -7.37 3.79 2.15
N GLY A 67 -6.59 4.79 1.81
CA GLY A 67 -5.39 4.67 0.99
C GLY A 67 -5.56 4.29 -0.48
N PHE A 68 -6.73 3.83 -0.90
CA PHE A 68 -6.93 3.32 -2.26
C PHE A 68 -6.84 4.41 -3.34
N PHE A 69 -7.31 5.62 -3.03
CA PHE A 69 -7.28 6.76 -3.93
C PHE A 69 -6.42 7.93 -3.43
N SER A 70 -5.89 7.85 -2.22
CA SER A 70 -5.15 8.91 -1.55
C SER A 70 -3.69 8.53 -1.24
N GLY A 71 -3.07 7.69 -2.08
CA GLY A 71 -1.66 7.34 -1.93
C GLY A 71 -0.77 8.59 -1.99
N ILE A 72 0.03 8.81 -0.93
CA ILE A 72 1.00 9.89 -0.86
C ILE A 72 2.29 9.43 -1.53
N MET A 73 2.80 10.24 -2.46
CA MET A 73 4.07 9.97 -3.13
C MET A 73 4.96 11.22 -3.14
N PRO A 74 6.27 11.06 -3.05
CA PRO A 74 7.19 12.16 -3.25
C PRO A 74 7.09 12.75 -4.65
N LYS A 75 7.19 14.08 -4.76
CA LYS A 75 7.19 14.77 -6.06
C LYS A 75 8.30 14.24 -6.98
N GLU A 76 9.45 13.92 -6.43
CA GLU A 76 10.62 13.38 -7.14
C GLU A 76 10.29 12.05 -7.85
N VAL A 77 9.47 11.20 -7.24
CA VAL A 77 9.00 9.95 -7.86
C VAL A 77 8.08 10.23 -9.05
N ALA A 78 7.22 11.25 -8.93
CA ALA A 78 6.34 11.65 -10.03
C ALA A 78 7.14 12.23 -11.20
N ASP A 79 8.11 13.08 -10.91
CA ASP A 79 8.99 13.73 -11.91
C ASP A 79 9.90 12.71 -12.63
N ALA A 80 10.38 11.68 -11.90
CA ALA A 80 11.15 10.59 -12.48
C ALA A 80 10.31 9.60 -13.32
N GLY A 81 8.98 9.76 -13.30
CA GLY A 81 8.05 8.88 -14.00
C GLY A 81 7.45 7.82 -13.08
N ALA A 82 6.33 8.16 -12.43
CA ALA A 82 5.61 7.31 -11.49
C ALA A 82 5.08 5.99 -12.09
N GLY A 83 4.96 5.88 -13.42
CA GLY A 83 4.59 4.65 -14.11
C GLY A 83 5.70 3.59 -14.16
N ASN A 84 6.94 3.96 -13.90
CA ASN A 84 8.05 3.03 -13.82
C ASN A 84 8.16 2.49 -12.39
N TRP A 85 7.89 1.21 -12.20
CA TRP A 85 7.94 0.56 -10.87
C TRP A 85 9.32 0.72 -10.18
N LYS A 86 10.41 0.86 -10.95
CA LYS A 86 11.76 1.06 -10.40
C LYS A 86 11.90 2.39 -9.67
N ASN A 87 11.06 3.37 -9.96
CA ASN A 87 11.05 4.67 -9.31
C ASN A 87 10.20 4.71 -8.04
N VAL A 88 9.35 3.69 -7.82
CA VAL A 88 8.46 3.65 -6.64
C VAL A 88 9.27 3.70 -5.36
N ASN A 89 8.92 4.64 -4.50
CA ASN A 89 9.50 4.82 -3.17
C ASN A 89 8.40 5.22 -2.18
N GLY A 90 8.47 4.73 -0.97
CA GLY A 90 7.48 4.98 0.08
C GLY A 90 8.04 4.76 1.47
N THR A 91 7.26 5.11 2.48
CA THR A 91 7.62 5.00 3.90
C THR A 91 7.15 3.71 4.56
N GLY A 92 6.51 2.82 3.80
CA GLY A 92 5.95 1.57 4.29
C GLY A 92 7.00 0.53 4.72
N PRO A 93 6.53 -0.59 5.33
CA PRO A 93 7.42 -1.63 5.86
C PRO A 93 8.20 -2.39 4.79
N PHE A 94 7.76 -2.35 3.54
CA PHE A 94 8.39 -3.06 2.44
C PHE A 94 8.63 -2.14 1.23
N MET A 95 9.70 -2.42 0.50
CA MET A 95 10.07 -1.77 -0.75
C MET A 95 9.89 -2.74 -1.92
N LEU A 96 9.26 -2.31 -3.02
CA LEU A 96 9.19 -3.09 -4.27
C LEU A 96 10.57 -3.17 -4.90
N THR A 97 11.13 -4.38 -5.00
CA THR A 97 12.49 -4.63 -5.47
C THR A 97 12.57 -5.43 -6.75
N ASN A 98 11.51 -6.13 -7.12
CA ASN A 98 11.45 -6.84 -8.40
C ASN A 98 10.00 -6.97 -8.90
N VAL A 99 9.84 -6.86 -10.22
CA VAL A 99 8.61 -7.12 -10.95
C VAL A 99 8.90 -8.11 -12.08
N ALA A 100 8.46 -9.35 -11.91
CA ALA A 100 8.43 -10.35 -12.98
C ALA A 100 7.02 -10.31 -13.60
N GLN A 101 6.89 -9.62 -14.72
CA GLN A 101 5.60 -9.33 -15.36
C GLN A 101 4.79 -10.61 -15.60
N GLY A 102 3.53 -10.62 -15.15
CA GLY A 102 2.64 -11.79 -15.26
C GLY A 102 2.97 -12.96 -14.34
N ASN A 103 4.01 -12.86 -13.50
CA ASN A 103 4.47 -13.91 -12.60
C ASN A 103 4.45 -13.50 -11.13
N SER A 104 5.20 -12.43 -10.76
CA SER A 104 5.31 -12.07 -9.35
C SER A 104 5.77 -10.62 -9.14
N LEU A 105 5.44 -10.10 -7.94
CA LEU A 105 6.01 -8.88 -7.37
C LEU A 105 6.80 -9.28 -6.13
N THR A 106 8.04 -8.82 -6.01
CA THR A 106 8.88 -9.08 -4.84
C THR A 106 9.08 -7.78 -4.06
N PHE A 107 8.79 -7.86 -2.79
CA PHE A 107 9.01 -6.78 -1.83
C PHE A 107 10.03 -7.23 -0.80
N THR A 108 10.97 -6.37 -0.46
CA THR A 108 11.95 -6.59 0.60
C THR A 108 11.73 -5.61 1.75
N LYS A 109 12.10 -6.04 2.94
CA LYS A 109 12.04 -5.22 4.15
C LYS A 109 12.67 -3.85 3.93
N ASN A 110 11.97 -2.81 4.37
CA ASN A 110 12.50 -1.46 4.42
C ASN A 110 13.39 -1.31 5.67
N PRO A 111 14.71 -1.14 5.52
CA PRO A 111 15.63 -1.10 6.67
C PRO A 111 15.41 0.13 7.58
N VAL A 112 14.82 1.18 7.03
CA VAL A 112 14.52 2.44 7.73
C VAL A 112 13.04 2.59 8.11
N TYR A 113 12.28 1.48 8.10
CA TYR A 113 10.90 1.52 8.58
C TYR A 113 10.86 1.88 10.06
N TRP A 114 9.98 2.81 10.39
CA TRP A 114 9.97 3.49 11.69
C TRP A 114 9.22 2.75 12.78
N ASP A 115 8.27 1.89 12.41
CA ASP A 115 7.30 1.31 13.34
C ASP A 115 7.85 0.07 14.05
N LYS A 116 7.28 -0.20 15.22
CA LYS A 116 7.66 -1.28 16.13
C LYS A 116 6.41 -1.90 16.73
N ASP A 117 6.53 -3.12 17.22
CA ASP A 117 5.47 -3.82 17.94
C ASP A 117 5.96 -4.17 19.37
N VAL A 118 5.04 -4.23 20.32
CA VAL A 118 5.34 -4.60 21.70
C VAL A 118 4.68 -5.93 22.03
N ILE A 119 5.48 -6.99 22.13
CA ILE A 119 5.02 -8.33 22.44
C ILE A 119 5.59 -8.76 23.78
N GLY A 120 4.71 -9.08 24.75
CA GLY A 120 5.14 -9.50 26.08
C GLY A 120 5.97 -8.44 26.82
N GLY A 121 5.72 -7.15 26.59
CA GLY A 121 6.46 -6.03 27.18
C GLY A 121 7.82 -5.76 26.54
N LYS A 122 8.20 -6.47 25.48
CA LYS A 122 9.44 -6.26 24.72
C LYS A 122 9.14 -5.66 23.35
N GLU A 123 9.90 -4.62 22.98
CA GLU A 123 9.81 -3.93 21.72
C GLU A 123 10.53 -4.70 20.59
N TYR A 124 9.88 -4.83 19.44
CA TYR A 124 10.40 -5.48 18.23
C TYR A 124 10.26 -4.56 17.04
N LYS A 125 11.31 -4.46 16.23
CA LYS A 125 11.31 -3.68 14.99
C LYS A 125 10.51 -4.40 13.89
N LEU A 126 9.56 -3.71 13.29
CA LEU A 126 8.79 -4.20 12.16
C LEU A 126 9.51 -3.95 10.81
N PRO A 127 9.14 -4.70 9.77
CA PRO A 127 8.34 -5.92 9.76
C PRO A 127 9.15 -7.14 10.22
N PHE A 128 8.48 -8.22 10.66
CA PHE A 128 9.15 -9.44 11.12
C PHE A 128 9.76 -10.25 9.99
N VAL A 129 9.12 -10.26 8.81
CA VAL A 129 9.60 -10.99 7.64
C VAL A 129 10.52 -10.12 6.78
N ASP A 130 11.52 -10.72 6.14
CA ASP A 130 12.48 -9.99 5.33
C ASP A 130 12.00 -9.75 3.89
N ARG A 131 11.09 -10.62 3.41
CA ARG A 131 10.60 -10.59 2.02
C ARG A 131 9.18 -11.07 1.92
N VAL A 132 8.41 -10.40 1.05
CA VAL A 132 7.05 -10.80 0.63
C VAL A 132 7.06 -10.98 -0.89
N VAL A 133 6.53 -12.09 -1.37
CA VAL A 133 6.39 -12.36 -2.81
C VAL A 133 4.91 -12.52 -3.14
N HIS A 134 4.35 -11.56 -3.86
CA HIS A 134 3.00 -11.67 -4.41
C HIS A 134 3.07 -12.43 -5.73
N ARG A 135 2.57 -13.65 -5.77
CA ARG A 135 2.50 -14.46 -7.00
C ARG A 135 1.21 -14.16 -7.78
N VAL A 136 1.35 -14.07 -9.08
CA VAL A 136 0.20 -13.91 -10.00
C VAL A 136 -0.24 -15.30 -10.46
N ILE A 137 -1.21 -15.88 -9.79
CA ILE A 137 -1.82 -17.17 -10.14
C ILE A 137 -3.27 -16.89 -10.51
N LYS A 138 -3.63 -17.05 -11.78
CA LYS A 138 -4.95 -16.68 -12.30
C LYS A 138 -6.04 -17.72 -12.00
N ASP A 139 -5.65 -19.00 -11.95
CA ASP A 139 -6.56 -20.11 -11.74
C ASP A 139 -6.75 -20.42 -10.26
N GLU A 140 -8.01 -20.40 -9.77
CA GLU A 140 -8.33 -20.61 -8.35
C GLU A 140 -7.93 -22.00 -7.86
N THR A 141 -8.12 -23.04 -8.68
CA THR A 141 -7.76 -24.41 -8.30
C THR A 141 -6.26 -24.52 -8.05
N THR A 142 -5.47 -23.86 -8.90
CA THR A 142 -4.00 -23.75 -8.72
C THR A 142 -3.63 -22.98 -7.48
N GLN A 143 -4.35 -21.88 -7.14
CA GLN A 143 -4.14 -21.13 -5.90
C GLN A 143 -4.40 -22.02 -4.68
N HIS A 144 -5.52 -22.75 -4.66
CA HIS A 144 -5.88 -23.66 -3.57
C HIS A 144 -4.89 -24.82 -3.43
N ALA A 145 -4.42 -25.37 -4.54
CA ALA A 145 -3.39 -26.42 -4.50
C ALA A 145 -2.06 -25.90 -3.95
N ALA A 146 -1.68 -24.68 -4.35
CA ALA A 146 -0.46 -24.03 -3.85
C ALA A 146 -0.54 -23.72 -2.34
N LEU A 147 -1.71 -23.30 -1.84
CA LEU A 147 -1.95 -23.10 -0.40
C LEU A 147 -1.85 -24.42 0.36
N ARG A 148 -2.55 -25.47 -0.09
CA ARG A 148 -2.51 -26.80 0.54
C ARG A 148 -1.13 -27.43 0.59
N THR A 149 -0.27 -27.12 -0.37
CA THR A 149 1.09 -27.66 -0.45
C THR A 149 2.15 -26.75 0.17
N GLY A 150 1.74 -25.66 0.86
CA GLY A 150 2.65 -24.71 1.48
C GLY A 150 3.51 -23.91 0.50
N LYS A 151 3.10 -23.82 -0.77
CA LYS A 151 3.76 -22.96 -1.78
C LYS A 151 3.24 -21.52 -1.73
N LEU A 152 2.09 -21.32 -1.07
CA LEU A 152 1.57 -20.03 -0.64
C LEU A 152 1.37 -20.08 0.86
N ASP A 153 1.79 -19.02 1.54
CA ASP A 153 1.58 -18.83 2.99
C ASP A 153 0.22 -18.21 3.27
N ILE A 154 -0.27 -17.36 2.36
CA ILE A 154 -1.53 -16.59 2.52
C ILE A 154 -2.28 -16.57 1.18
N LEU A 155 -3.60 -16.71 1.29
CA LEU A 155 -4.55 -16.43 0.22
C LEU A 155 -5.61 -15.47 0.75
N SER A 156 -5.66 -14.23 0.20
CA SER A 156 -6.47 -13.13 0.74
C SER A 156 -7.92 -13.11 0.29
N SER A 157 -8.28 -13.88 -0.74
CA SER A 157 -9.65 -13.93 -1.26
C SER A 157 -10.00 -15.35 -1.67
N ILE A 158 -11.12 -15.84 -1.16
CA ILE A 158 -11.60 -17.19 -1.43
C ILE A 158 -13.13 -17.20 -1.39
N SER A 159 -13.75 -18.00 -2.28
CA SER A 159 -15.19 -18.19 -2.25
C SER A 159 -15.64 -18.98 -1.00
N ALA A 160 -16.88 -18.74 -0.54
CA ALA A 160 -17.43 -19.47 0.61
C ALA A 160 -17.50 -20.99 0.39
N GLU A 161 -17.66 -21.43 -0.85
CA GLU A 161 -17.67 -22.85 -1.22
C GLU A 161 -16.27 -23.46 -1.09
N ALA A 162 -15.27 -22.82 -1.69
CA ALA A 162 -13.88 -23.25 -1.60
C ALA A 162 -13.35 -23.21 -0.16
N ALA A 163 -13.78 -22.23 0.65
CA ALA A 163 -13.45 -22.17 2.07
C ALA A 163 -14.00 -23.41 2.83
N ARG A 164 -15.24 -23.82 2.54
CA ARG A 164 -15.82 -25.02 3.16
C ARG A 164 -15.08 -26.30 2.79
N GLU A 165 -14.65 -26.42 1.52
CA GLU A 165 -13.88 -27.57 1.06
C GLU A 165 -12.47 -27.60 1.64
N LEU A 166 -11.79 -26.46 1.69
CA LEU A 166 -10.46 -26.37 2.28
C LEU A 166 -10.47 -26.64 3.79
N LYS A 167 -11.50 -26.20 4.51
CA LYS A 167 -11.65 -26.53 5.96
C LYS A 167 -11.78 -28.05 6.20
N LYS A 168 -12.37 -28.80 5.26
CA LYS A 168 -12.48 -30.26 5.37
C LYS A 168 -11.19 -30.97 4.97
N SER A 169 -10.56 -30.51 3.87
CA SER A 169 -9.41 -31.21 3.28
C SER A 169 -8.06 -30.81 3.89
N THR A 170 -7.98 -29.66 4.55
CA THR A 170 -6.74 -29.07 5.08
C THR A 170 -7.04 -28.32 6.38
N PRO A 171 -7.40 -29.06 7.46
CA PRO A 171 -7.87 -28.48 8.73
C PRO A 171 -6.80 -27.65 9.46
N GLU A 172 -5.54 -27.82 9.11
CA GLU A 172 -4.40 -27.05 9.66
C GLU A 172 -4.35 -25.59 9.17
N LEU A 173 -5.09 -25.23 8.13
CA LEU A 173 -5.16 -23.85 7.66
C LEU A 173 -5.81 -22.94 8.72
N LYS A 174 -5.17 -21.81 8.98
CA LYS A 174 -5.72 -20.77 9.85
C LYS A 174 -6.65 -19.85 9.06
N TRP A 175 -7.74 -19.47 9.66
CA TRP A 175 -8.78 -18.65 9.05
C TRP A 175 -8.96 -17.37 9.85
N ASN A 176 -8.90 -16.22 9.19
CA ASN A 176 -9.13 -14.88 9.76
C ASN A 176 -10.38 -14.26 9.12
#